data_9c77083ba36364277d5e5c9e96f20a39
#
_entry.id   9c77083ba36364277d5e5c9e96f20a39
#
_cell.length_a   1.000
_cell.length_b   1.000
_cell.length_c   1.000
_cell.angle_alpha   90.00
_cell.angle_beta   90.00
_cell.angle_gamma   90.00
#
_symmetry.space_group_name_H-M   'P 1'
#
loop_
_entity.id
_entity.type
_entity.pdbx_description
1 polymer ?
#
loop_
_entity_poly.entity_id
_entity_poly.type
_entity_poly.pdbx_seq_one_letter_code
_entity_poly.pdbx_strand_id
1 'polypeptide(L)'
;MIRTVLFDFDGTLADTLPLSLHAFRLVFQTYDKRSLTDHDIMSMFGPTEEGILAANLRHKGFLAQAIEAYYEHYRRWHPSRARSSEPVMNLLRELKARGLSIGVLTGKSRRSYDISVRQLGLDSYIDSSVTGDDVQQPKPHPEGIYQLLQTMGLAPNEIVWVGDSEADIAAGRRAGVLTFAAQWFGTVQTRQFETQPNGMFRHPQELLDVISGQGADSSADRRWLDWTLRIQAIAQTGLAYGTDIYDRERYEELRDISVAMMAEQTGAEKPAVELAFARESGYATPKVDIRGVVFQHNRILLVKEKSDGCWALPGGWADVGLSPAEVAVKEIKEESGYDAEAVRLLAVLDKRLHRHPPEPHHVYKIFIQCRLSGGTASSGIETEDVRFFPEDDLPALSVQRNTAAQLHMLFQYNRRPEQPALLD
;
A
#
# COMPACT_ATOMS: atom_id res chain seq x y z
N MET A 1 5.25 -21.82 -11.02
CA MET A 1 4.87 -21.53 -9.61
C MET A 1 5.99 -20.71 -8.99
N ILE A 2 5.68 -19.63 -8.32
CA ILE A 2 6.71 -18.79 -7.65
C ILE A 2 7.31 -19.59 -6.49
N ARG A 3 8.63 -19.62 -6.43
CA ARG A 3 9.43 -20.33 -5.41
C ARG A 3 10.29 -19.39 -4.57
N THR A 4 10.55 -18.19 -5.10
CA THR A 4 11.46 -17.24 -4.46
C THR A 4 10.97 -15.81 -4.65
N VAL A 5 11.16 -14.99 -3.63
CA VAL A 5 11.01 -13.55 -3.73
C VAL A 5 12.38 -12.90 -3.57
N LEU A 6 12.75 -12.11 -4.56
CA LEU A 6 13.93 -11.28 -4.52
C LEU A 6 13.55 -9.85 -4.13
N PHE A 7 14.27 -9.26 -3.21
CA PHE A 7 14.02 -7.91 -2.72
C PHE A 7 15.24 -7.00 -2.92
N ASP A 8 15.01 -5.73 -3.23
CA ASP A 8 15.94 -4.69 -2.85
C ASP A 8 15.96 -4.51 -1.32
N PHE A 9 16.96 -3.79 -0.81
CA PHE A 9 17.11 -3.61 0.63
C PHE A 9 16.63 -2.24 1.12
N ASP A 10 17.24 -1.16 0.62
CA ASP A 10 16.96 0.21 1.08
C ASP A 10 15.63 0.72 0.52
N GLY A 11 14.68 1.11 1.38
CA GLY A 11 13.34 1.52 0.95
C GLY A 11 12.39 0.34 0.65
N THR A 12 12.89 -0.90 0.68
CA THR A 12 12.11 -2.12 0.42
C THR A 12 12.02 -3.03 1.66
N LEU A 13 13.13 -3.56 2.15
CA LEU A 13 13.15 -4.37 3.39
C LEU A 13 13.40 -3.52 4.64
N ALA A 14 14.10 -2.41 4.49
CA ALA A 14 14.43 -1.52 5.60
C ALA A 14 14.49 -0.06 5.16
N ASP A 15 14.06 0.83 6.05
CA ASP A 15 14.21 2.28 5.93
C ASP A 15 15.59 2.67 6.48
N THR A 16 16.61 2.60 5.61
CA THR A 16 18.01 2.88 5.97
C THR A 16 18.58 4.11 5.24
N LEU A 17 17.81 4.71 4.33
CA LEU A 17 18.23 5.91 3.61
C LEU A 17 18.59 7.08 4.55
N PRO A 18 17.80 7.42 5.59
CA PRO A 18 18.15 8.48 6.53
C PRO A 18 19.46 8.24 7.27
N LEU A 19 19.80 6.97 7.53
CA LEU A 19 21.06 6.56 8.15
C LEU A 19 22.26 6.79 7.21
N SER A 20 22.14 6.32 5.96
CA SER A 20 23.19 6.49 4.94
C SER A 20 23.50 7.96 4.69
N LEU A 21 22.47 8.78 4.51
CA LEU A 21 22.60 10.22 4.33
C LEU A 21 23.31 10.90 5.52
N HIS A 22 22.95 10.49 6.73
CA HIS A 22 23.58 11.00 7.94
C HIS A 22 25.06 10.64 8.04
N ALA A 23 25.41 9.38 7.77
CA ALA A 23 26.80 8.90 7.81
C ALA A 23 27.67 9.61 6.76
N PHE A 24 27.18 9.74 5.52
CA PHE A 24 27.90 10.50 4.48
C PHE A 24 28.09 11.95 4.87
N ARG A 25 27.05 12.63 5.40
CA ARG A 25 27.14 14.03 5.82
C ARG A 25 28.23 14.23 6.85
N LEU A 26 28.32 13.38 7.86
CA LEU A 26 29.36 13.44 8.88
C LEU A 26 30.77 13.25 8.28
N VAL A 27 30.94 12.31 7.37
CA VAL A 27 32.22 12.04 6.71
C VAL A 27 32.66 13.22 5.85
N PHE A 28 31.80 13.76 4.97
CA PHE A 28 32.15 14.93 4.14
C PHE A 28 32.39 16.16 4.96
N GLN A 29 31.65 16.37 6.07
CA GLN A 29 31.90 17.47 7.00
C GLN A 29 33.26 17.32 7.68
N THR A 30 33.64 16.14 8.10
CA THR A 30 34.90 15.88 8.83
C THR A 30 36.10 16.03 7.93
N TYR A 31 36.11 15.36 6.77
CA TYR A 31 37.29 15.21 5.91
C TYR A 31 37.39 16.26 4.79
N ASP A 32 36.24 16.77 4.30
CA ASP A 32 36.22 17.80 3.24
C ASP A 32 35.75 19.17 3.72
N LYS A 33 35.32 19.31 4.98
CA LYS A 33 34.71 20.54 5.52
C LYS A 33 33.49 20.99 4.70
N ARG A 34 32.77 20.06 4.06
CA ARG A 34 31.60 20.32 3.22
C ARG A 34 30.33 20.03 4.00
N SER A 35 29.39 20.97 3.97
CA SER A 35 28.01 20.73 4.40
C SER A 35 27.17 20.38 3.17
N LEU A 36 26.78 19.12 3.03
CA LEU A 36 26.00 18.62 1.91
C LEU A 36 24.53 18.46 2.31
N THR A 37 23.64 18.82 1.39
CA THR A 37 22.21 18.54 1.52
C THR A 37 21.93 17.06 1.20
N ASP A 38 20.73 16.58 1.54
CA ASP A 38 20.31 15.21 1.17
C ASP A 38 20.32 15.03 -0.34
N HIS A 39 19.87 16.03 -1.09
CA HIS A 39 19.89 16.03 -2.55
C HIS A 39 21.31 15.90 -3.13
N ASP A 40 22.29 16.65 -2.57
CA ASP A 40 23.68 16.53 -3.00
C ASP A 40 24.23 15.12 -2.81
N ILE A 41 23.93 14.47 -1.68
CA ILE A 41 24.37 13.12 -1.38
C ILE A 41 23.65 12.09 -2.26
N MET A 42 22.35 12.22 -2.43
CA MET A 42 21.57 11.30 -3.27
C MET A 42 22.00 11.36 -4.74
N SER A 43 22.44 12.53 -5.23
CA SER A 43 22.97 12.66 -6.60
C SER A 43 24.28 11.89 -6.84
N MET A 44 24.94 11.43 -5.78
CA MET A 44 26.17 10.62 -5.84
C MET A 44 25.86 9.12 -5.86
N PHE A 45 24.61 8.70 -5.64
CA PHE A 45 24.23 7.29 -5.56
C PHE A 45 24.38 6.59 -6.91
N GLY A 46 24.65 5.29 -6.83
CA GLY A 46 24.92 4.39 -7.96
C GLY A 46 26.04 3.40 -7.60
N PRO A 47 27.26 3.86 -7.27
CA PRO A 47 28.29 3.02 -6.70
C PRO A 47 27.99 2.60 -5.25
N THR A 48 28.80 1.64 -4.72
CA THR A 48 28.84 1.34 -3.28
C THR A 48 29.31 2.56 -2.46
N GLU A 49 29.10 2.55 -1.15
CA GLU A 49 29.50 3.64 -0.26
C GLU A 49 30.98 3.99 -0.40
N GLU A 50 31.83 2.98 -0.54
CA GLU A 50 33.26 3.19 -0.78
C GLU A 50 33.51 3.86 -2.14
N GLY A 51 32.80 3.42 -3.18
CA GLY A 51 32.84 4.03 -4.51
C GLY A 51 32.37 5.48 -4.51
N ILE A 52 31.31 5.79 -3.77
CA ILE A 52 30.82 7.17 -3.59
C ILE A 52 31.90 8.04 -2.93
N LEU A 53 32.52 7.57 -1.86
CA LEU A 53 33.60 8.30 -1.19
C LEU A 53 34.83 8.43 -2.08
N ALA A 54 35.23 7.36 -2.78
CA ALA A 54 36.34 7.40 -3.71
C ALA A 54 36.15 8.41 -4.85
N ALA A 55 34.92 8.51 -5.38
CA ALA A 55 34.62 9.48 -6.44
C ALA A 55 34.54 10.93 -5.94
N ASN A 56 33.90 11.17 -4.78
CA ASN A 56 33.41 12.50 -4.39
C ASN A 56 34.24 13.19 -3.29
N LEU A 57 35.11 12.44 -2.56
CA LEU A 57 36.00 13.03 -1.55
C LEU A 57 37.08 13.86 -2.24
N ARG A 58 37.23 15.14 -1.87
CA ARG A 58 38.25 16.04 -2.44
C ARG A 58 39.66 15.74 -1.93
N HIS A 59 39.76 15.47 -0.64
CA HIS A 59 41.04 15.19 0.02
C HIS A 59 41.34 13.69 -0.01
N LYS A 60 41.72 13.19 -1.17
CA LYS A 60 41.96 11.73 -1.43
C LYS A 60 42.92 11.06 -0.44
N GLY A 61 43.85 11.83 0.17
CA GLY A 61 44.76 11.29 1.20
C GLY A 61 44.07 10.76 2.45
N PHE A 62 42.80 11.13 2.68
CA PHE A 62 42.00 10.65 3.80
C PHE A 62 40.99 9.56 3.42
N LEU A 63 41.03 9.04 2.18
CA LEU A 63 40.02 8.11 1.70
C LEU A 63 39.82 6.90 2.61
N ALA A 64 40.92 6.23 3.01
CA ALA A 64 40.85 5.06 3.87
C ALA A 64 40.21 5.40 5.25
N GLN A 65 40.61 6.52 5.85
CA GLN A 65 40.03 6.98 7.13
C GLN A 65 38.56 7.36 6.97
N ALA A 66 38.20 8.00 5.86
CA ALA A 66 36.82 8.39 5.55
C ALA A 66 35.90 7.17 5.38
N ILE A 67 36.40 6.11 4.74
CA ILE A 67 35.67 4.84 4.58
C ILE A 67 35.42 4.21 5.97
N GLU A 68 36.46 4.08 6.80
CA GLU A 68 36.27 3.52 8.14
C GLU A 68 35.34 4.36 9.00
N ALA A 69 35.46 5.68 8.96
CA ALA A 69 34.59 6.59 9.67
C ALA A 69 33.12 6.47 9.20
N TYR A 70 32.90 6.26 7.89
CA TYR A 70 31.55 5.99 7.38
C TYR A 70 30.90 4.79 8.06
N TYR A 71 31.61 3.65 8.09
CA TYR A 71 31.07 2.43 8.70
C TYR A 71 30.95 2.52 10.21
N GLU A 72 31.81 3.29 10.88
CA GLU A 72 31.69 3.58 12.30
C GLU A 72 30.43 4.42 12.58
N HIS A 73 30.20 5.49 11.84
CA HIS A 73 28.99 6.29 11.94
C HIS A 73 27.74 5.47 11.57
N TYR A 74 27.80 4.68 10.50
CA TYR A 74 26.71 3.82 10.06
C TYR A 74 26.31 2.84 11.19
N ARG A 75 27.26 2.13 11.77
CA ARG A 75 27.00 1.21 12.88
C ARG A 75 26.48 1.92 14.14
N ARG A 76 27.08 3.04 14.49
CA ARG A 76 26.74 3.80 15.70
C ARG A 76 25.31 4.35 15.65
N TRP A 77 24.90 4.91 14.51
CA TRP A 77 23.61 5.57 14.36
C TRP A 77 22.50 4.65 13.86
N HIS A 78 22.83 3.40 13.55
CA HIS A 78 21.88 2.42 13.03
C HIS A 78 20.67 2.22 13.95
N PRO A 79 20.80 2.01 15.28
CA PRO A 79 19.64 1.75 16.15
C PRO A 79 18.64 2.91 16.23
N SER A 80 19.07 4.14 15.92
CA SER A 80 18.22 5.33 16.02
C SER A 80 17.70 5.83 14.67
N ARG A 81 18.29 5.39 13.55
CA ARG A 81 18.02 5.94 12.21
C ARG A 81 17.67 4.90 11.16
N ALA A 82 17.81 3.62 11.45
CA ALA A 82 17.41 2.54 10.57
C ALA A 82 16.32 1.70 11.25
N ARG A 83 15.35 1.24 10.48
CA ARG A 83 14.28 0.38 10.99
C ARG A 83 13.70 -0.49 9.89
N SER A 84 13.30 -1.69 10.24
CA SER A 84 12.31 -2.44 9.47
C SER A 84 10.93 -2.20 10.10
N SER A 85 9.89 -2.38 9.33
CA SER A 85 8.52 -2.24 9.84
C SER A 85 7.96 -3.61 10.22
N GLU A 86 7.06 -3.66 11.21
CA GLU A 86 6.39 -4.91 11.58
C GLU A 86 5.65 -5.55 10.40
N PRO A 87 4.98 -4.81 9.49
CA PRO A 87 4.42 -5.39 8.26
C PRO A 87 5.45 -6.08 7.35
N VAL A 88 6.68 -5.54 7.23
CA VAL A 88 7.77 -6.19 6.47
C VAL A 88 8.24 -7.45 7.19
N MET A 89 8.40 -7.41 8.50
CA MET A 89 8.77 -8.59 9.28
C MET A 89 7.72 -9.70 9.18
N ASN A 90 6.44 -9.35 9.21
CA ASN A 90 5.34 -10.29 9.00
C ASN A 90 5.37 -10.89 7.59
N LEU A 91 5.63 -10.08 6.56
CA LEU A 91 5.82 -10.55 5.20
C LEU A 91 6.91 -11.63 5.13
N LEU A 92 8.09 -11.37 5.70
CA LEU A 92 9.20 -12.32 5.66
C LEU A 92 8.87 -13.63 6.39
N ARG A 93 8.21 -13.56 7.56
CA ARG A 93 7.74 -14.74 8.30
C ARG A 93 6.76 -15.58 7.48
N GLU A 94 5.79 -14.93 6.87
CA GLU A 94 4.78 -15.60 6.03
C GLU A 94 5.38 -16.24 4.79
N LEU A 95 6.34 -15.57 4.11
CA LEU A 95 7.04 -16.15 2.96
C LEU A 95 7.79 -17.42 3.37
N LYS A 96 8.52 -17.38 4.50
CA LYS A 96 9.24 -18.56 5.03
C LYS A 96 8.28 -19.65 5.48
N ALA A 97 7.17 -19.32 6.14
CA ALA A 97 6.16 -20.29 6.55
C ALA A 97 5.52 -21.05 5.36
N ARG A 98 5.47 -20.39 4.19
CA ARG A 98 5.00 -20.98 2.93
C ARG A 98 6.09 -21.74 2.16
N GLY A 99 7.29 -21.84 2.71
CA GLY A 99 8.41 -22.53 2.09
C GLY A 99 9.07 -21.80 0.93
N LEU A 100 8.83 -20.47 0.79
CA LEU A 100 9.50 -19.68 -0.24
C LEU A 100 10.90 -19.27 0.23
N SER A 101 11.81 -19.22 -0.72
CA SER A 101 13.14 -18.65 -0.51
C SER A 101 13.12 -17.13 -0.67
N ILE A 102 14.02 -16.46 0.05
CA ILE A 102 14.16 -15.00 0.02
C ILE A 102 15.59 -14.63 -0.39
N GLY A 103 15.72 -13.88 -1.48
CA GLY A 103 16.99 -13.34 -1.94
C GLY A 103 17.01 -11.82 -1.82
N VAL A 104 18.20 -11.24 -1.70
CA VAL A 104 18.39 -9.78 -1.66
C VAL A 104 19.38 -9.34 -2.72
N LEU A 105 19.02 -8.31 -3.49
CA LEU A 105 19.93 -7.59 -4.39
C LEU A 105 19.96 -6.11 -4.01
N THR A 106 21.10 -5.63 -3.54
CA THR A 106 21.23 -4.24 -3.08
C THR A 106 22.46 -3.55 -3.70
N GLY A 107 22.35 -2.23 -3.89
CA GLY A 107 23.50 -1.40 -4.27
C GLY A 107 24.48 -1.12 -3.13
N LYS A 108 24.13 -1.48 -1.88
CA LYS A 108 25.04 -1.34 -0.72
C LYS A 108 26.30 -2.16 -0.87
N SER A 109 27.37 -1.73 -0.23
CA SER A 109 28.53 -2.58 0.03
C SER A 109 28.14 -3.77 0.92
N ARG A 110 28.87 -4.86 0.81
CA ARG A 110 28.72 -6.05 1.67
C ARG A 110 28.76 -5.65 3.16
N ARG A 111 29.65 -4.75 3.50
CA ARG A 111 29.88 -4.32 4.88
C ARG A 111 28.66 -3.56 5.47
N SER A 112 28.08 -2.62 4.74
CA SER A 112 26.86 -1.91 5.17
C SER A 112 25.65 -2.83 5.25
N TYR A 113 25.52 -3.71 4.27
CA TYR A 113 24.47 -4.72 4.22
C TYR A 113 24.52 -5.63 5.46
N ASP A 114 25.67 -6.22 5.76
CA ASP A 114 25.86 -7.13 6.90
C ASP A 114 25.57 -6.44 8.26
N ILE A 115 25.96 -5.16 8.39
CA ILE A 115 25.62 -4.37 9.58
C ILE A 115 24.09 -4.28 9.73
N SER A 116 23.39 -3.92 8.65
CA SER A 116 21.94 -3.70 8.71
C SER A 116 21.16 -5.00 8.93
N VAL A 117 21.52 -6.06 8.22
CA VAL A 117 20.86 -7.37 8.34
C VAL A 117 20.94 -7.88 9.78
N ARG A 118 22.12 -7.81 10.40
CA ARG A 118 22.32 -8.26 11.79
C ARG A 118 21.57 -7.37 12.80
N GLN A 119 21.66 -6.04 12.66
CA GLN A 119 21.05 -5.14 13.62
C GLN A 119 19.51 -5.12 13.53
N LEU A 120 18.95 -5.45 12.38
CA LEU A 120 17.51 -5.56 12.17
C LEU A 120 16.96 -6.98 12.37
N GLY A 121 17.84 -7.98 12.62
CA GLY A 121 17.44 -9.39 12.82
C GLY A 121 16.86 -10.03 11.56
N LEU A 122 17.36 -9.64 10.38
CA LEU A 122 16.88 -10.15 9.09
C LEU A 122 17.65 -11.37 8.59
N ASP A 123 18.79 -11.69 9.20
CA ASP A 123 19.70 -12.77 8.79
C ASP A 123 19.05 -14.14 8.72
N SER A 124 18.11 -14.45 9.63
CA SER A 124 17.41 -15.73 9.64
C SER A 124 16.38 -15.92 8.52
N TYR A 125 16.01 -14.85 7.81
CA TYR A 125 15.03 -14.91 6.73
C TYR A 125 15.66 -14.99 5.34
N ILE A 126 16.89 -14.48 5.16
CA ILE A 126 17.53 -14.30 3.86
C ILE A 126 18.36 -15.53 3.49
N ASP A 127 18.03 -16.16 2.36
CA ASP A 127 18.70 -17.37 1.88
C ASP A 127 19.91 -17.06 0.97
N SER A 128 19.88 -15.94 0.27
CA SER A 128 20.99 -15.51 -0.61
C SER A 128 21.00 -13.99 -0.77
N SER A 129 22.18 -13.41 -0.99
CA SER A 129 22.31 -11.98 -1.23
C SER A 129 23.41 -11.64 -2.21
N VAL A 130 23.16 -10.65 -3.06
CA VAL A 130 24.10 -9.99 -3.96
C VAL A 130 24.14 -8.52 -3.60
N THR A 131 25.34 -7.98 -3.37
CA THR A 131 25.57 -6.59 -2.99
C THR A 131 26.26 -5.83 -4.12
N GLY A 132 26.42 -4.52 -3.96
CA GLY A 132 27.15 -3.70 -4.92
C GLY A 132 28.60 -4.14 -5.15
N ASP A 133 29.22 -4.84 -4.19
CA ASP A 133 30.57 -5.36 -4.32
C ASP A 133 30.66 -6.64 -5.16
N ASP A 134 29.53 -7.32 -5.38
CA ASP A 134 29.47 -8.61 -6.06
C ASP A 134 29.17 -8.46 -7.57
N VAL A 135 28.85 -7.25 -8.05
CA VAL A 135 28.48 -6.98 -9.45
C VAL A 135 29.46 -6.04 -10.14
N GLN A 136 29.67 -6.25 -11.43
CA GLN A 136 30.42 -5.31 -12.27
C GLN A 136 29.53 -4.20 -12.81
N GLN A 137 28.27 -4.52 -13.09
CA GLN A 137 27.29 -3.59 -13.58
C GLN A 137 26.11 -3.50 -12.59
N PRO A 138 26.02 -2.41 -11.80
CA PRO A 138 24.95 -2.24 -10.83
C PRO A 138 23.60 -2.00 -11.51
N LYS A 139 22.50 -2.08 -10.73
CA LYS A 139 21.17 -1.69 -11.17
C LYS A 139 21.22 -0.29 -11.83
N PRO A 140 20.58 -0.05 -12.98
CA PRO A 140 19.52 -0.83 -13.63
C PRO A 140 19.99 -1.99 -14.53
N HIS A 141 21.24 -2.42 -14.48
CA HIS A 141 21.67 -3.63 -15.18
C HIS A 141 21.17 -4.89 -14.45
N PRO A 142 20.71 -5.95 -15.17
CA PRO A 142 20.11 -7.13 -14.55
C PRO A 142 21.11 -8.15 -13.99
N GLU A 143 22.41 -7.86 -14.00
CA GLU A 143 23.49 -8.78 -13.63
C GLU A 143 23.27 -9.44 -12.27
N GLY A 144 22.94 -8.65 -11.23
CA GLY A 144 22.74 -9.18 -9.88
C GLY A 144 21.52 -10.09 -9.78
N ILE A 145 20.47 -9.85 -10.57
CA ILE A 145 19.31 -10.76 -10.66
C ILE A 145 19.76 -12.09 -11.28
N TYR A 146 20.52 -12.06 -12.37
CA TYR A 146 21.03 -13.28 -13.00
C TYR A 146 21.97 -14.07 -12.08
N GLN A 147 22.80 -13.40 -11.29
CA GLN A 147 23.63 -14.07 -10.29
C GLN A 147 22.80 -14.78 -9.22
N LEU A 148 21.74 -14.14 -8.71
CA LEU A 148 20.82 -14.77 -7.76
C LEU A 148 20.07 -15.95 -8.38
N LEU A 149 19.58 -15.81 -9.61
CA LEU A 149 18.93 -16.92 -10.34
C LEU A 149 19.88 -18.12 -10.48
N GLN A 150 21.14 -17.88 -10.87
CA GLN A 150 22.14 -18.92 -11.01
C GLN A 150 22.48 -19.57 -9.67
N THR A 151 22.73 -18.77 -8.62
CA THR A 151 23.13 -19.25 -7.29
C THR A 151 22.02 -20.08 -6.64
N MET A 152 20.77 -19.69 -6.84
CA MET A 152 19.60 -20.35 -6.25
C MET A 152 19.02 -21.45 -7.15
N GLY A 153 19.54 -21.64 -8.36
CA GLY A 153 19.08 -22.66 -9.31
C GLY A 153 17.65 -22.43 -9.80
N LEU A 154 17.30 -21.18 -10.14
CA LEU A 154 15.95 -20.74 -10.46
C LEU A 154 15.83 -20.25 -11.91
N ALA A 155 14.64 -20.45 -12.49
CA ALA A 155 14.25 -19.83 -13.75
C ALA A 155 13.55 -18.47 -13.51
N PRO A 156 13.61 -17.53 -14.48
CA PRO A 156 12.99 -16.20 -14.33
C PRO A 156 11.49 -16.21 -13.99
N ASN A 157 10.76 -17.22 -14.42
CA ASN A 157 9.32 -17.39 -14.15
C ASN A 157 9.01 -18.02 -12.78
N GLU A 158 10.04 -18.37 -11.99
CA GLU A 158 9.90 -18.92 -10.64
C GLU A 158 10.12 -17.87 -9.55
N ILE A 159 10.42 -16.63 -9.94
CA ILE A 159 10.70 -15.56 -8.99
C ILE A 159 9.79 -14.34 -9.18
N VAL A 160 9.69 -13.57 -8.10
CA VAL A 160 9.18 -12.20 -8.09
C VAL A 160 10.31 -11.29 -7.61
N TRP A 161 10.53 -10.16 -8.30
CA TRP A 161 11.44 -9.10 -7.91
C TRP A 161 10.69 -7.90 -7.37
N VAL A 162 11.11 -7.35 -6.23
CA VAL A 162 10.48 -6.23 -5.55
C VAL A 162 11.51 -5.17 -5.17
N GLY A 163 11.32 -3.92 -5.59
CA GLY A 163 12.18 -2.79 -5.25
C GLY A 163 11.44 -1.48 -5.27
N ASP A 164 12.04 -0.38 -4.78
CA ASP A 164 11.37 0.93 -4.63
C ASP A 164 11.89 2.01 -5.58
N SER A 165 12.95 1.75 -6.35
CA SER A 165 13.58 2.72 -7.25
C SER A 165 13.34 2.40 -8.73
N GLU A 166 13.50 3.43 -9.60
CA GLU A 166 13.49 3.25 -11.06
C GLU A 166 14.54 2.22 -11.51
N ALA A 167 15.72 2.22 -10.88
CA ALA A 167 16.79 1.27 -11.18
C ALA A 167 16.39 -0.17 -10.89
N ASP A 168 15.59 -0.42 -9.86
CA ASP A 168 15.05 -1.74 -9.53
C ASP A 168 14.07 -2.22 -10.58
N ILE A 169 13.13 -1.37 -10.93
CA ILE A 169 12.10 -1.72 -11.91
C ILE A 169 12.74 -2.01 -13.28
N ALA A 170 13.66 -1.16 -13.70
CA ALA A 170 14.38 -1.36 -14.96
C ALA A 170 15.23 -2.63 -14.95
N ALA A 171 15.91 -2.96 -13.84
CA ALA A 171 16.69 -4.19 -13.72
C ALA A 171 15.81 -5.44 -13.82
N GLY A 172 14.68 -5.48 -13.09
CA GLY A 172 13.75 -6.61 -13.12
C GLY A 172 13.09 -6.80 -14.49
N ARG A 173 12.67 -5.71 -15.13
CA ARG A 173 12.09 -5.75 -16.48
C ARG A 173 13.10 -6.24 -17.51
N ARG A 174 14.36 -5.82 -17.43
CA ARG A 174 15.45 -6.29 -18.31
C ARG A 174 15.80 -7.76 -18.06
N ALA A 175 15.70 -8.23 -16.82
CA ALA A 175 15.87 -9.63 -16.49
C ALA A 175 14.70 -10.53 -16.95
N GLY A 176 13.59 -9.96 -17.37
CA GLY A 176 12.41 -10.72 -17.81
C GLY A 176 11.65 -11.38 -16.67
N VAL A 177 11.76 -10.85 -15.43
CA VAL A 177 11.11 -11.38 -14.24
C VAL A 177 9.88 -10.55 -13.86
N LEU A 178 8.93 -11.15 -13.11
CA LEU A 178 7.82 -10.42 -12.54
C LEU A 178 8.34 -9.38 -11.56
N THR A 179 8.05 -8.10 -11.84
CA THR A 179 8.67 -6.95 -11.17
C THR A 179 7.61 -6.06 -10.55
N PHE A 180 7.71 -5.82 -9.25
CA PHE A 180 6.77 -4.98 -8.51
C PHE A 180 7.48 -3.83 -7.78
N ALA A 181 6.80 -2.69 -7.70
CA ALA A 181 7.30 -1.54 -6.97
C ALA A 181 6.82 -1.56 -5.51
N ALA A 182 7.75 -1.46 -4.57
CA ALA A 182 7.48 -1.28 -3.15
C ALA A 182 7.24 0.20 -2.83
N GLN A 183 6.07 0.54 -2.29
CA GLN A 183 5.69 1.91 -1.93
C GLN A 183 5.21 2.01 -0.47
N TRP A 184 5.70 1.13 0.40
CA TRP A 184 5.23 0.98 1.78
C TRP A 184 6.08 1.71 2.84
N PHE A 185 7.23 2.30 2.46
CA PHE A 185 7.96 3.23 3.31
C PHE A 185 7.72 4.68 2.88
N GLY A 186 7.77 5.62 3.83
CA GLY A 186 7.65 7.06 3.52
C GLY A 186 8.86 7.63 2.76
N THR A 187 9.99 6.91 2.79
CA THR A 187 11.29 7.27 2.21
C THR A 187 11.59 6.59 0.88
N VAL A 188 10.56 6.09 0.18
CA VAL A 188 10.73 5.50 -1.16
C VAL A 188 11.42 6.47 -2.12
N GLN A 189 12.33 5.96 -2.95
CA GLN A 189 13.14 6.77 -3.83
C GLN A 189 12.34 7.30 -5.03
N THR A 190 11.36 6.55 -5.52
CA THR A 190 10.57 6.89 -6.71
C THR A 190 9.09 6.62 -6.47
N ARG A 191 8.23 7.57 -6.82
CA ARG A 191 6.77 7.42 -6.77
C ARG A 191 6.12 7.29 -8.14
N GLN A 192 6.81 7.73 -9.19
CA GLN A 192 6.39 7.61 -10.59
C GLN A 192 7.54 6.96 -11.37
N PHE A 193 7.22 5.91 -12.11
CA PHE A 193 8.20 5.09 -12.81
C PHE A 193 8.11 5.36 -14.33
N GLU A 194 9.25 5.59 -14.97
CA GLU A 194 9.36 5.62 -16.43
C GLU A 194 9.19 4.20 -16.99
N THR A 195 9.86 3.23 -16.36
CA THR A 195 9.70 1.80 -16.65
C THR A 195 8.53 1.24 -15.87
N GLN A 196 7.47 0.79 -16.54
CA GLN A 196 6.28 0.30 -15.86
C GLN A 196 6.53 -1.03 -15.11
N PRO A 197 6.31 -1.09 -13.79
CA PRO A 197 6.29 -2.35 -13.05
C PRO A 197 5.05 -3.18 -13.40
N ASN A 198 5.04 -4.46 -13.03
CA ASN A 198 3.86 -5.32 -13.15
C ASN A 198 2.74 -4.91 -12.16
N GLY A 199 3.09 -4.16 -11.12
CA GLY A 199 2.18 -3.59 -10.14
C GLY A 199 2.95 -2.82 -9.07
N MET A 200 2.24 -2.03 -8.26
CA MET A 200 2.79 -1.27 -7.14
C MET A 200 2.09 -1.67 -5.86
N PHE A 201 2.85 -1.91 -4.81
CA PHE A 201 2.36 -2.30 -3.51
C PHE A 201 2.58 -1.19 -2.48
N ARG A 202 1.51 -0.76 -1.83
CA ARG A 202 1.55 0.22 -0.74
C ARG A 202 1.63 -0.44 0.64
N HIS A 203 1.39 -1.76 0.68
CA HIS A 203 1.51 -2.56 1.89
C HIS A 203 2.17 -3.91 1.59
N PRO A 204 3.09 -4.40 2.46
CA PRO A 204 3.78 -5.68 2.25
C PRO A 204 2.85 -6.89 2.06
N GLN A 205 1.67 -6.88 2.69
CA GLN A 205 0.67 -7.94 2.55
C GLN A 205 0.22 -8.14 1.09
N GLU A 206 0.23 -7.11 0.27
CA GLU A 206 -0.18 -7.18 -1.14
C GLU A 206 0.66 -8.12 -1.97
N LEU A 207 1.92 -8.26 -1.61
CA LEU A 207 2.81 -9.23 -2.24
C LEU A 207 2.40 -10.67 -1.93
N LEU A 208 2.00 -10.96 -0.68
CA LEU A 208 1.57 -12.31 -0.28
C LEU A 208 0.34 -12.77 -1.05
N ASP A 209 -0.58 -11.86 -1.36
CA ASP A 209 -1.79 -12.18 -2.10
C ASP A 209 -1.47 -12.51 -3.56
N VAL A 210 -0.56 -11.75 -4.19
CA VAL A 210 -0.09 -12.06 -5.54
C VAL A 210 0.58 -13.43 -5.61
N ILE A 211 1.45 -13.74 -4.64
CA ILE A 211 2.17 -15.03 -4.60
C ILE A 211 1.23 -16.20 -4.33
N SER A 212 0.17 -15.99 -3.53
CA SER A 212 -0.83 -17.04 -3.21
C SER A 212 -1.77 -17.36 -4.36
N GLY A 213 -1.65 -16.69 -5.50
CA GLY A 213 -2.61 -16.78 -6.60
C GLY A 213 -3.94 -16.07 -6.30
N GLN A 214 -4.07 -15.46 -5.11
CA GLN A 214 -5.23 -14.65 -4.73
C GLN A 214 -5.13 -13.22 -5.28
N GLY A 215 -3.95 -12.82 -5.75
CA GLY A 215 -3.68 -11.48 -6.27
C GLY A 215 -3.55 -11.38 -7.78
N ALA A 216 -3.34 -12.49 -8.50
CA ALA A 216 -3.20 -12.48 -9.96
C ALA A 216 -4.53 -12.24 -10.70
N ASP A 217 -5.64 -12.55 -10.07
CA ASP A 217 -6.98 -12.31 -10.63
C ASP A 217 -7.47 -10.86 -10.46
N SER A 218 -6.89 -10.08 -9.53
CA SER A 218 -7.54 -8.83 -9.13
C SER A 218 -7.24 -7.59 -10.00
N SER A 219 -6.15 -7.53 -10.75
CA SER A 219 -5.85 -6.30 -11.55
C SER A 219 -6.24 -6.42 -13.02
N ALA A 220 -6.15 -7.60 -13.63
CA ALA A 220 -6.67 -7.85 -14.97
C ALA A 220 -8.19 -8.04 -14.93
N ASP A 221 -8.70 -8.78 -13.92
CA ASP A 221 -10.14 -8.97 -13.68
C ASP A 221 -10.86 -7.67 -13.26
N ARG A 222 -10.20 -6.74 -12.59
CA ARG A 222 -10.81 -5.46 -12.22
C ARG A 222 -10.87 -4.45 -13.36
N ARG A 223 -10.00 -4.53 -14.36
CA ARG A 223 -10.02 -3.60 -15.50
C ARG A 223 -11.32 -3.64 -16.28
N TRP A 224 -11.92 -4.82 -16.48
CA TRP A 224 -13.22 -4.94 -17.11
C TRP A 224 -14.31 -4.21 -16.32
N LEU A 225 -14.28 -4.32 -14.98
CA LEU A 225 -15.23 -3.63 -14.10
C LEU A 225 -15.05 -2.11 -14.20
N ASP A 226 -13.83 -1.60 -14.14
CA ASP A 226 -13.54 -0.17 -14.32
C ASP A 226 -14.03 0.33 -15.68
N TRP A 227 -13.81 -0.42 -16.74
CA TRP A 227 -14.33 -0.07 -18.07
C TRP A 227 -15.85 -0.09 -18.10
N THR A 228 -16.48 -1.11 -17.56
CA THR A 228 -17.93 -1.27 -17.50
C THR A 228 -18.57 -0.09 -16.72
N LEU A 229 -18.01 0.26 -15.57
CA LEU A 229 -18.46 1.42 -14.77
C LEU A 229 -18.30 2.74 -15.53
N ARG A 230 -17.21 2.93 -16.25
CA ARG A 230 -16.96 4.13 -17.06
C ARG A 230 -17.92 4.21 -18.25
N ILE A 231 -18.17 3.10 -18.95
CA ILE A 231 -19.14 3.05 -20.05
C ILE A 231 -20.53 3.42 -19.53
N GLN A 232 -20.94 2.84 -18.40
CA GLN A 232 -22.22 3.16 -17.76
C GLN A 232 -22.32 4.64 -17.37
N ALA A 233 -21.28 5.23 -16.77
CA ALA A 233 -21.26 6.64 -16.39
C ALA A 233 -21.37 7.58 -17.60
N ILE A 234 -20.71 7.25 -18.72
CA ILE A 234 -20.81 7.99 -19.97
C ILE A 234 -22.23 7.88 -20.55
N ALA A 235 -22.80 6.68 -20.58
CA ALA A 235 -24.14 6.42 -21.09
C ALA A 235 -25.20 7.17 -20.25
N GLN A 236 -25.13 7.04 -18.93
CA GLN A 236 -26.05 7.73 -18.00
C GLN A 236 -25.99 9.26 -18.18
N THR A 237 -24.81 9.83 -18.23
CA THR A 237 -24.64 11.29 -18.42
C THR A 237 -25.12 11.73 -19.80
N GLY A 238 -24.80 10.96 -20.85
CA GLY A 238 -25.26 11.24 -22.20
C GLY A 238 -26.80 11.19 -22.33
N LEU A 239 -27.44 10.19 -21.74
CA LEU A 239 -28.90 10.06 -21.72
C LEU A 239 -29.58 11.19 -20.94
N ALA A 240 -28.93 11.72 -19.89
CA ALA A 240 -29.48 12.82 -19.10
C ALA A 240 -29.41 14.18 -19.82
N TYR A 241 -28.36 14.43 -20.58
CA TYR A 241 -28.09 15.76 -21.16
C TYR A 241 -28.05 15.79 -22.69
N GLY A 242 -27.92 14.65 -23.35
CA GLY A 242 -27.95 14.57 -24.81
C GLY A 242 -29.31 14.89 -25.38
N THR A 243 -29.38 15.82 -26.32
CA THR A 243 -30.61 16.27 -26.99
C THR A 243 -30.82 15.68 -28.38
N ASP A 244 -29.71 15.25 -29.02
CA ASP A 244 -29.76 14.62 -30.33
C ASP A 244 -30.27 13.18 -30.24
N ILE A 245 -31.22 12.82 -31.11
CA ILE A 245 -31.86 11.50 -31.06
C ILE A 245 -30.90 10.35 -31.40
N TYR A 246 -29.97 10.58 -32.34
CA TYR A 246 -29.00 9.57 -32.74
C TYR A 246 -27.92 9.36 -31.65
N ASP A 247 -27.56 10.42 -30.93
CA ASP A 247 -26.65 10.29 -29.80
C ASP A 247 -27.32 9.57 -28.65
N ARG A 248 -28.63 9.80 -28.39
CA ARG A 248 -29.38 9.07 -27.39
C ARG A 248 -29.43 7.57 -27.65
N GLU A 249 -29.68 7.15 -28.92
CA GLU A 249 -29.64 5.74 -29.30
C GLU A 249 -28.27 5.12 -29.03
N ARG A 250 -27.17 5.85 -29.30
CA ARG A 250 -25.80 5.38 -28.99
C ARG A 250 -25.55 5.24 -27.49
N TYR A 251 -26.08 6.16 -26.68
CA TYR A 251 -25.95 6.07 -25.23
C TYR A 251 -26.80 4.94 -24.65
N GLU A 252 -27.97 4.64 -25.21
CA GLU A 252 -28.77 3.47 -24.86
C GLU A 252 -28.02 2.18 -25.18
N GLU A 253 -27.43 2.08 -26.36
CA GLU A 253 -26.57 0.95 -26.75
C GLU A 253 -25.37 0.77 -25.82
N LEU A 254 -24.64 1.84 -25.47
CA LEU A 254 -23.55 1.81 -24.51
C LEU A 254 -23.99 1.31 -23.14
N ARG A 255 -25.17 1.74 -22.64
CA ARG A 255 -25.75 1.25 -21.39
C ARG A 255 -26.02 -0.25 -21.46
N ASP A 256 -26.64 -0.72 -22.55
CA ASP A 256 -26.97 -2.13 -22.76
C ASP A 256 -25.70 -3.01 -22.84
N ILE A 257 -24.64 -2.51 -23.50
CA ILE A 257 -23.33 -3.17 -23.52
C ILE A 257 -22.77 -3.27 -22.09
N SER A 258 -22.79 -2.19 -21.31
CA SER A 258 -22.28 -2.21 -19.95
C SER A 258 -23.04 -3.17 -19.03
N VAL A 259 -24.36 -3.24 -19.18
CA VAL A 259 -25.21 -4.21 -18.46
C VAL A 259 -24.89 -5.65 -18.89
N ALA A 260 -24.70 -5.89 -20.19
CA ALA A 260 -24.33 -7.22 -20.68
C ALA A 260 -22.95 -7.66 -20.17
N MET A 261 -21.95 -6.78 -20.18
CA MET A 261 -20.62 -7.05 -19.64
C MET A 261 -20.68 -7.37 -18.14
N MET A 262 -21.43 -6.60 -17.37
CA MET A 262 -21.61 -6.84 -15.93
C MET A 262 -22.29 -8.19 -15.67
N ALA A 263 -23.37 -8.49 -16.39
CA ALA A 263 -24.12 -9.74 -16.25
C ALA A 263 -23.25 -10.96 -16.57
N GLU A 264 -22.50 -10.92 -17.68
CA GLU A 264 -21.62 -12.01 -18.12
C GLU A 264 -20.51 -12.29 -17.09
N GLN A 265 -19.88 -11.25 -16.56
CA GLN A 265 -18.75 -11.39 -15.63
C GLN A 265 -19.16 -11.75 -14.20
N THR A 266 -20.38 -11.37 -13.78
CA THR A 266 -20.89 -11.65 -12.43
C THR A 266 -21.77 -12.91 -12.37
N GLY A 267 -22.22 -13.40 -13.52
CA GLY A 267 -23.22 -14.49 -13.60
C GLY A 267 -24.63 -14.06 -13.17
N ALA A 268 -24.88 -12.76 -12.96
CA ALA A 268 -26.16 -12.23 -12.56
C ALA A 268 -27.11 -12.07 -13.77
N GLU A 269 -28.40 -12.21 -13.52
CA GLU A 269 -29.43 -12.00 -14.55
C GLU A 269 -29.48 -10.53 -14.99
N LYS A 270 -29.55 -10.28 -16.31
CA LYS A 270 -29.58 -8.92 -16.88
C LYS A 270 -30.57 -7.97 -16.20
N PRO A 271 -31.83 -8.38 -15.92
CA PRO A 271 -32.80 -7.49 -15.25
C PRO A 271 -32.38 -7.06 -13.83
N ALA A 272 -31.69 -7.96 -13.10
CA ALA A 272 -31.15 -7.64 -11.77
C ALA A 272 -29.99 -6.65 -11.86
N VAL A 273 -29.12 -6.81 -12.87
CA VAL A 273 -28.02 -5.87 -13.15
C VAL A 273 -28.57 -4.50 -13.58
N GLU A 274 -29.57 -4.46 -14.47
CA GLU A 274 -30.22 -3.20 -14.85
C GLU A 274 -30.78 -2.45 -13.65
N LEU A 275 -31.47 -3.16 -12.77
CA LEU A 275 -32.07 -2.58 -11.56
C LEU A 275 -31.03 -1.99 -10.62
N ALA A 276 -29.92 -2.73 -10.40
CA ALA A 276 -28.89 -2.34 -9.42
C ALA A 276 -27.88 -1.32 -9.97
N PHE A 277 -27.68 -1.30 -11.31
CA PHE A 277 -26.52 -0.66 -11.92
C PHE A 277 -26.88 0.44 -12.94
N ALA A 278 -27.99 0.28 -13.70
CA ALA A 278 -28.26 1.13 -14.88
C ALA A 278 -29.53 2.01 -14.79
N ARG A 279 -30.25 1.99 -13.67
CA ARG A 279 -31.49 2.78 -13.51
C ARG A 279 -31.28 4.20 -12.99
N GLU A 280 -30.09 4.55 -12.54
CA GLU A 280 -29.83 5.93 -12.11
C GLU A 280 -29.86 6.89 -13.32
N SER A 281 -30.33 8.11 -13.09
CA SER A 281 -30.39 9.19 -14.08
C SER A 281 -29.63 10.41 -13.57
N GLY A 282 -29.26 11.32 -14.48
CA GLY A 282 -28.48 12.50 -14.16
C GLY A 282 -26.96 12.26 -14.30
N TYR A 283 -26.16 13.23 -13.84
CA TYR A 283 -24.70 13.12 -13.88
C TYR A 283 -24.22 12.01 -12.95
N ALA A 284 -23.45 11.07 -13.48
CA ALA A 284 -22.91 9.97 -12.70
C ALA A 284 -21.86 10.48 -11.71
N THR A 285 -22.10 10.29 -10.42
CA THR A 285 -21.18 10.67 -9.33
C THR A 285 -20.84 9.45 -8.47
N PRO A 286 -19.65 9.41 -7.83
CA PRO A 286 -19.39 8.43 -6.79
C PRO A 286 -20.40 8.54 -5.65
N LYS A 287 -20.82 7.40 -5.10
CA LYS A 287 -21.58 7.34 -3.85
C LYS A 287 -20.66 7.63 -2.68
N VAL A 288 -21.19 8.14 -1.60
CA VAL A 288 -20.44 8.48 -0.39
C VAL A 288 -20.89 7.57 0.75
N ASP A 289 -19.94 6.81 1.29
CA ASP A 289 -20.10 5.93 2.46
C ASP A 289 -19.39 6.56 3.66
N ILE A 290 -20.12 6.83 4.75
CA ILE A 290 -19.61 7.51 5.93
C ILE A 290 -19.51 6.52 7.09
N ARG A 291 -18.35 6.50 7.74
CA ARG A 291 -18.06 5.61 8.87
C ARG A 291 -17.73 6.41 10.13
N GLY A 292 -18.48 6.19 11.18
CA GLY A 292 -18.21 6.73 12.51
C GLY A 292 -17.12 5.91 13.22
N VAL A 293 -16.09 6.60 13.71
CA VAL A 293 -14.94 5.98 14.37
C VAL A 293 -14.91 6.40 15.84
N VAL A 294 -15.14 5.46 16.73
CA VAL A 294 -15.15 5.69 18.17
C VAL A 294 -14.11 4.83 18.83
N PHE A 295 -13.26 5.45 19.65
CA PHE A 295 -12.31 4.74 20.52
C PHE A 295 -12.65 4.91 21.99
N GLN A 296 -12.56 3.82 22.76
CA GLN A 296 -12.63 3.82 24.21
C GLN A 296 -11.55 2.87 24.77
N HIS A 297 -10.71 3.36 25.66
CA HIS A 297 -9.62 2.56 26.28
C HIS A 297 -8.75 1.79 25.24
N ASN A 298 -8.36 2.46 24.16
CA ASN A 298 -7.61 1.90 23.04
C ASN A 298 -8.29 0.71 22.33
N ARG A 299 -9.63 0.69 22.35
CA ARG A 299 -10.48 -0.26 21.63
C ARG A 299 -11.39 0.49 20.69
N ILE A 300 -11.66 -0.08 19.51
CA ILE A 300 -12.54 0.51 18.48
C ILE A 300 -13.96 -0.05 18.60
N LEU A 301 -14.95 0.81 18.46
CA LEU A 301 -16.35 0.40 18.40
C LEU A 301 -16.67 -0.25 17.06
N LEU A 302 -17.18 -1.47 17.10
CA LEU A 302 -17.75 -2.16 15.96
C LEU A 302 -19.16 -2.63 16.26
N VAL A 303 -19.96 -2.76 15.22
CA VAL A 303 -21.31 -3.31 15.23
C VAL A 303 -21.32 -4.60 14.41
N LYS A 304 -22.13 -5.58 14.81
CA LYS A 304 -22.26 -6.85 14.09
C LYS A 304 -23.46 -6.77 13.16
N GLU A 305 -23.21 -6.87 11.88
CA GLU A 305 -24.20 -6.76 10.82
C GLU A 305 -25.09 -8.01 10.74
N LYS A 306 -26.41 -7.82 10.64
CA LYS A 306 -27.35 -8.94 10.40
C LYS A 306 -27.20 -9.53 9.01
N SER A 307 -26.76 -8.73 8.04
CA SER A 307 -26.69 -9.10 6.63
C SER A 307 -25.66 -10.19 6.31
N ASP A 308 -24.51 -10.19 7.01
CA ASP A 308 -23.40 -11.11 6.77
C ASP A 308 -22.83 -11.74 8.05
N GLY A 309 -23.35 -11.36 9.23
CA GLY A 309 -22.87 -11.84 10.53
C GLY A 309 -21.48 -11.35 10.92
N CYS A 310 -20.91 -10.41 10.18
CA CYS A 310 -19.56 -9.88 10.37
C CYS A 310 -19.59 -8.49 11.01
N TRP A 311 -18.42 -8.02 11.46
CA TRP A 311 -18.30 -6.75 12.19
C TRP A 311 -17.86 -5.61 11.32
N ALA A 312 -18.44 -4.43 11.52
CA ALA A 312 -18.13 -3.20 10.80
C ALA A 312 -18.08 -1.99 11.74
N LEU A 313 -17.43 -0.93 11.27
CA LEU A 313 -17.64 0.40 11.84
C LEU A 313 -19.10 0.83 11.61
N PRO A 314 -19.76 1.44 12.61
CA PRO A 314 -21.08 2.02 12.39
C PRO A 314 -21.03 3.06 11.25
N GLY A 315 -22.03 3.01 10.35
CA GLY A 315 -22.07 3.91 9.21
C GLY A 315 -22.74 3.34 7.98
N GLY A 316 -23.10 4.23 7.07
CA GLY A 316 -23.87 3.92 5.87
C GLY A 316 -23.68 4.95 4.76
N TRP A 317 -24.60 4.93 3.80
CA TRP A 317 -24.64 5.92 2.73
C TRP A 317 -24.93 7.31 3.26
N ALA A 318 -24.31 8.32 2.67
CA ALA A 318 -24.59 9.71 3.00
C ALA A 318 -26.03 10.08 2.64
N ASP A 319 -26.79 10.55 3.62
CA ASP A 319 -28.14 11.06 3.43
C ASP A 319 -28.12 12.47 2.84
N VAL A 320 -29.01 12.72 1.87
CA VAL A 320 -29.22 14.07 1.33
C VAL A 320 -29.78 14.99 2.43
N GLY A 321 -29.13 16.14 2.59
CA GLY A 321 -29.53 17.14 3.60
C GLY A 321 -28.76 17.01 4.93
N LEU A 322 -27.96 15.97 5.12
CA LEU A 322 -27.08 15.83 6.28
C LEU A 322 -25.60 16.03 5.87
N SER A 323 -24.84 16.66 6.73
CA SER A 323 -23.40 16.73 6.61
C SER A 323 -22.76 15.37 6.94
N PRO A 324 -21.51 15.09 6.50
CA PRO A 324 -20.82 13.87 6.89
C PRO A 324 -20.71 13.64 8.40
N ALA A 325 -20.58 14.72 9.17
CA ALA A 325 -20.53 14.66 10.63
C ALA A 325 -21.90 14.22 11.22
N GLU A 326 -23.00 14.77 10.71
CA GLU A 326 -24.35 14.41 11.16
C GLU A 326 -24.70 12.96 10.80
N VAL A 327 -24.30 12.48 9.60
CA VAL A 327 -24.49 11.08 9.21
C VAL A 327 -23.71 10.16 10.15
N ALA A 328 -22.43 10.43 10.43
CA ALA A 328 -21.64 9.59 11.34
C ALA A 328 -22.26 9.49 12.74
N VAL A 329 -22.74 10.60 13.28
CA VAL A 329 -23.41 10.65 14.61
C VAL A 329 -24.72 9.87 14.58
N LYS A 330 -25.54 10.07 13.54
CA LYS A 330 -26.81 9.37 13.34
C LYS A 330 -26.61 7.85 13.28
N GLU A 331 -25.68 7.39 12.46
CA GLU A 331 -25.40 5.97 12.27
C GLU A 331 -24.86 5.31 13.55
N ILE A 332 -23.96 6.00 14.29
CA ILE A 332 -23.51 5.51 15.60
C ILE A 332 -24.73 5.31 16.54
N LYS A 333 -25.67 6.26 16.54
CA LYS A 333 -26.86 6.17 17.40
C LYS A 333 -27.78 5.02 16.98
N GLU A 334 -28.08 4.92 15.69
CA GLU A 334 -29.02 3.93 15.13
C GLU A 334 -28.48 2.50 15.23
N GLU A 335 -27.19 2.31 15.00
CA GLU A 335 -26.57 0.98 14.93
C GLU A 335 -25.99 0.49 16.26
N SER A 336 -25.58 1.40 17.16
CA SER A 336 -24.92 1.04 18.41
C SER A 336 -25.63 1.49 19.68
N GLY A 337 -26.63 2.36 19.59
CA GLY A 337 -27.37 2.94 20.74
C GLY A 337 -26.61 4.02 21.50
N TYR A 338 -25.35 4.25 21.19
CA TYR A 338 -24.56 5.31 21.83
C TYR A 338 -24.89 6.70 21.27
N ASP A 339 -24.81 7.71 22.13
CA ASP A 339 -24.79 9.12 21.73
C ASP A 339 -23.35 9.55 21.49
N ALA A 340 -23.09 10.26 20.40
CA ALA A 340 -21.76 10.67 20.02
C ALA A 340 -21.74 12.10 19.47
N GLU A 341 -20.55 12.70 19.45
CA GLU A 341 -20.25 13.99 18.84
C GLU A 341 -19.12 13.80 17.83
N ALA A 342 -19.28 14.33 16.62
CA ALA A 342 -18.22 14.33 15.62
C ALA A 342 -17.07 15.25 16.06
N VAL A 343 -15.82 14.77 15.94
CA VAL A 343 -14.63 15.50 16.37
C VAL A 343 -13.83 16.00 15.19
N ARG A 344 -13.50 15.13 14.24
CA ARG A 344 -12.68 15.48 13.07
C ARG A 344 -12.75 14.44 11.97
N LEU A 345 -12.33 14.85 10.78
CA LEU A 345 -12.08 13.97 9.65
C LEU A 345 -10.78 13.18 9.88
N LEU A 346 -10.80 11.87 9.65
CA LEU A 346 -9.62 10.99 9.70
C LEU A 346 -9.13 10.63 8.31
N ALA A 347 -10.04 10.31 7.38
CA ALA A 347 -9.66 9.95 6.02
C ALA A 347 -10.81 10.14 5.02
N VAL A 348 -10.44 10.40 3.76
CA VAL A 348 -11.30 10.26 2.57
C VAL A 348 -10.60 9.30 1.62
N LEU A 349 -11.20 8.13 1.37
CA LEU A 349 -10.58 7.05 0.63
C LEU A 349 -11.44 6.64 -0.57
N ASP A 350 -10.82 6.46 -1.74
CA ASP A 350 -11.45 5.78 -2.87
C ASP A 350 -11.50 4.27 -2.59
N LYS A 351 -12.69 3.69 -2.42
CA LYS A 351 -12.86 2.27 -2.09
C LYS A 351 -12.12 1.33 -3.05
N ARG A 352 -11.96 1.70 -4.32
CA ARG A 352 -11.27 0.91 -5.34
C ARG A 352 -9.76 0.77 -5.08
N LEU A 353 -9.15 1.73 -4.39
CA LEU A 353 -7.73 1.71 -4.04
C LEU A 353 -7.43 0.88 -2.79
N HIS A 354 -8.49 0.39 -2.11
CA HIS A 354 -8.42 -0.44 -0.93
C HIS A 354 -9.01 -1.83 -1.20
N ARG A 355 -8.63 -2.84 -0.41
CA ARG A 355 -8.97 -4.26 -0.65
C ARG A 355 -10.41 -4.60 -0.26
N HIS A 356 -11.34 -3.92 -0.86
CA HIS A 356 -12.74 -4.31 -0.81
C HIS A 356 -13.08 -5.28 -1.94
N PRO A 357 -14.05 -6.18 -1.76
CA PRO A 357 -14.63 -6.93 -2.87
C PRO A 357 -15.16 -5.98 -3.95
N PRO A 358 -15.13 -6.41 -5.23
CA PRO A 358 -15.72 -5.64 -6.33
C PRO A 358 -17.19 -5.32 -6.07
N GLU A 359 -17.61 -4.12 -6.44
CA GLU A 359 -19.01 -3.71 -6.34
C GLU A 359 -19.42 -2.84 -7.55
N PRO A 360 -20.74 -2.72 -7.85
CA PRO A 360 -21.22 -2.04 -9.04
C PRO A 360 -21.21 -0.51 -8.93
N HIS A 361 -20.68 0.05 -7.85
CA HIS A 361 -20.65 1.50 -7.63
C HIS A 361 -19.24 2.00 -7.35
N HIS A 362 -18.93 3.17 -7.86
CA HIS A 362 -17.76 3.93 -7.39
C HIS A 362 -18.10 4.57 -6.05
N VAL A 363 -17.29 4.36 -5.02
CA VAL A 363 -17.58 4.80 -3.64
C VAL A 363 -16.39 5.53 -3.04
N TYR A 364 -16.65 6.70 -2.47
CA TYR A 364 -15.74 7.35 -1.54
C TYR A 364 -16.15 7.05 -0.11
N LYS A 365 -15.18 6.62 0.71
CA LYS A 365 -15.35 6.32 2.13
C LYS A 365 -14.81 7.48 2.95
N ILE A 366 -15.66 8.03 3.83
CA ILE A 366 -15.28 9.12 4.73
C ILE A 366 -15.28 8.59 6.16
N PHE A 367 -14.14 8.70 6.84
CA PHE A 367 -13.98 8.25 8.24
C PHE A 367 -13.98 9.46 9.16
N ILE A 368 -15.00 9.54 10.04
CA ILE A 368 -15.18 10.64 11.00
C ILE A 368 -14.89 10.12 12.40
N GLN A 369 -13.92 10.69 13.08
CA GLN A 369 -13.70 10.43 14.50
C GLN A 369 -14.85 11.04 15.31
N CYS A 370 -15.44 10.21 16.16
CA CYS A 370 -16.50 10.62 17.09
C CYS A 370 -16.10 10.30 18.52
N ARG A 371 -16.62 11.10 19.46
CA ARG A 371 -16.47 10.92 20.92
C ARG A 371 -17.83 10.59 21.49
N LEU A 372 -17.91 9.58 22.37
CA LEU A 372 -19.16 9.28 23.06
C LEU A 372 -19.54 10.42 24.00
N SER A 373 -20.80 10.79 23.97
CA SER A 373 -21.42 11.79 24.88
C SER A 373 -22.48 11.18 25.79
N GLY A 374 -22.92 9.93 25.51
CA GLY A 374 -23.95 9.26 26.32
C GLY A 374 -24.43 7.96 25.68
N GLY A 375 -25.62 7.53 26.07
CA GLY A 375 -26.24 6.31 25.57
C GLY A 375 -25.67 5.02 26.19
N THR A 376 -26.25 3.91 25.80
CA THR A 376 -25.80 2.56 26.20
C THR A 376 -25.82 1.64 24.99
N ALA A 377 -24.90 0.65 24.97
CA ALA A 377 -24.85 -0.30 23.88
C ALA A 377 -26.20 -1.00 23.67
N SER A 378 -26.73 -0.86 22.47
CA SER A 378 -27.91 -1.57 22.01
C SER A 378 -27.85 -1.76 20.50
N SER A 379 -28.19 -2.96 20.05
CA SER A 379 -28.26 -3.25 18.62
C SER A 379 -29.41 -2.48 17.95
N GLY A 380 -29.18 -2.08 16.69
CA GLY A 380 -30.17 -1.40 15.87
C GLY A 380 -31.03 -2.36 15.02
N ILE A 381 -31.72 -1.79 14.05
CA ILE A 381 -32.53 -2.56 13.10
C ILE A 381 -31.66 -3.46 12.25
N GLU A 382 -30.50 -2.99 11.80
CA GLU A 382 -29.57 -3.66 10.89
C GLU A 382 -28.46 -4.44 11.61
N THR A 383 -28.25 -4.20 12.91
CA THR A 383 -27.19 -4.77 13.71
C THR A 383 -27.71 -5.73 14.78
N GLU A 384 -26.91 -6.76 15.14
CA GLU A 384 -27.28 -7.74 16.18
C GLU A 384 -26.44 -7.66 17.47
N ASP A 385 -25.25 -7.05 17.41
CA ASP A 385 -24.36 -6.90 18.57
C ASP A 385 -23.49 -5.64 18.43
N VAL A 386 -22.99 -5.14 19.57
CA VAL A 386 -22.19 -3.90 19.66
C VAL A 386 -21.08 -4.13 20.65
N ARG A 387 -19.81 -3.98 20.23
CA ARG A 387 -18.64 -4.19 21.12
C ARG A 387 -17.47 -3.30 20.76
N PHE A 388 -16.57 -3.17 21.72
CA PHE A 388 -15.26 -2.54 21.55
C PHE A 388 -14.16 -3.61 21.42
N PHE A 389 -13.37 -3.54 20.36
CA PHE A 389 -12.30 -4.50 20.07
C PHE A 389 -10.92 -3.84 20.14
N PRO A 390 -9.90 -4.50 20.72
CA PRO A 390 -8.52 -4.07 20.62
C PRO A 390 -7.96 -4.37 19.22
N GLU A 391 -6.84 -3.73 18.85
CA GLU A 391 -6.23 -3.88 17.53
C GLU A 391 -5.72 -5.31 17.24
N ASP A 392 -5.25 -5.99 18.25
CA ASP A 392 -4.65 -7.33 18.19
C ASP A 392 -5.67 -8.48 18.28
N ASP A 393 -6.96 -8.17 18.51
CA ASP A 393 -8.04 -9.15 18.59
C ASP A 393 -9.29 -8.63 17.86
N LEU A 394 -9.11 -8.30 16.57
CA LEU A 394 -10.21 -7.90 15.71
C LEU A 394 -11.05 -9.11 15.28
N PRO A 395 -12.38 -9.00 15.30
CA PRO A 395 -13.27 -10.10 14.89
C PRO A 395 -13.31 -10.26 13.36
N ALA A 396 -14.07 -11.26 12.87
CA ALA A 396 -14.36 -11.39 11.45
C ALA A 396 -15.05 -10.12 10.92
N LEU A 397 -14.41 -9.43 9.97
CA LEU A 397 -14.86 -8.14 9.46
C LEU A 397 -15.77 -8.26 8.24
N SER A 398 -16.77 -7.39 8.17
CA SER A 398 -17.55 -7.14 6.95
C SER A 398 -16.70 -6.41 5.93
N VAL A 399 -15.98 -7.17 5.10
CA VAL A 399 -14.97 -6.63 4.15
C VAL A 399 -15.57 -5.73 3.07
N GLN A 400 -16.88 -5.81 2.83
CA GLN A 400 -17.59 -4.84 1.99
C GLN A 400 -17.62 -3.44 2.63
N ARG A 401 -17.69 -3.37 3.96
CA ARG A 401 -17.82 -2.14 4.73
C ARG A 401 -16.48 -1.58 5.19
N ASN A 402 -15.64 -2.41 5.79
CA ASN A 402 -14.28 -2.00 6.20
C ASN A 402 -13.29 -3.17 6.16
N THR A 403 -12.04 -2.85 5.87
CA THR A 403 -10.94 -3.82 5.83
C THR A 403 -10.11 -3.75 7.10
N ALA A 404 -9.37 -4.82 7.42
CA ALA A 404 -8.42 -4.82 8.54
C ALA A 404 -7.36 -3.71 8.41
N ALA A 405 -6.87 -3.46 7.18
CA ALA A 405 -5.90 -2.39 6.92
C ALA A 405 -6.46 -0.99 7.27
N GLN A 406 -7.74 -0.75 6.97
CA GLN A 406 -8.41 0.49 7.36
C GLN A 406 -8.53 0.61 8.88
N LEU A 407 -8.90 -0.45 9.59
CA LEU A 407 -8.96 -0.41 11.06
C LEU A 407 -7.56 -0.17 11.67
N HIS A 408 -6.51 -0.83 11.19
CA HIS A 408 -5.13 -0.58 11.64
C HIS A 408 -4.70 0.87 11.39
N MET A 409 -5.04 1.46 10.24
CA MET A 409 -4.84 2.87 9.96
C MET A 409 -5.55 3.76 11.01
N LEU A 410 -6.79 3.45 11.35
CA LEU A 410 -7.55 4.20 12.36
C LEU A 410 -6.93 4.10 13.76
N PHE A 411 -6.41 2.95 14.15
CA PHE A 411 -5.65 2.81 15.40
C PHE A 411 -4.38 3.67 15.42
N GLN A 412 -3.72 3.89 14.27
CA GLN A 412 -2.60 4.82 14.19
C GLN A 412 -3.03 6.26 14.50
N TYR A 413 -4.21 6.69 14.01
CA TYR A 413 -4.79 7.99 14.35
C TYR A 413 -5.15 8.12 15.82
N ASN A 414 -5.57 7.04 16.47
CA ASN A 414 -5.83 7.05 17.91
C ASN A 414 -4.54 7.23 18.73
N ARG A 415 -3.44 6.62 18.29
CA ARG A 415 -2.11 6.75 18.92
C ARG A 415 -1.42 8.08 18.64
N ARG A 416 -1.70 8.69 17.49
CA ARG A 416 -1.07 9.93 17.01
C ARG A 416 -2.15 10.90 16.52
N PRO A 417 -2.85 11.55 17.45
CA PRO A 417 -3.98 12.41 17.09
C PRO A 417 -3.60 13.67 16.30
N GLU A 418 -2.33 14.04 16.25
CA GLU A 418 -1.81 15.19 15.49
C GLU A 418 -1.65 14.91 13.99
N GLN A 419 -1.80 13.67 13.54
CA GLN A 419 -1.67 13.34 12.11
C GLN A 419 -2.76 14.04 11.28
N PRO A 420 -2.40 14.61 10.10
CA PRO A 420 -3.38 15.17 9.17
C PRO A 420 -4.28 14.06 8.62
N ALA A 421 -5.49 14.45 8.17
CA ALA A 421 -6.40 13.51 7.53
C ALA A 421 -5.75 12.89 6.28
N LEU A 422 -5.98 11.59 6.08
CA LEU A 422 -5.51 10.87 4.90
C LEU A 422 -6.43 11.14 3.72
N LEU A 423 -5.84 11.38 2.55
CA LEU A 423 -6.53 11.50 1.28
C LEU A 423 -5.78 10.60 0.27
N ASP A 424 -6.50 9.78 -0.49
CA ASP A 424 -5.92 9.00 -1.61
C ASP A 424 -5.49 9.88 -2.77
#